data_014686a72248fd448d111e4f9f675dbe
#
_entry.id   014686a72248fd448d111e4f9f675dbe
#
_cell.length_a   1.000
_cell.length_b   1.000
_cell.length_c   1.000
_cell.angle_alpha   90.00
_cell.angle_beta   90.00
_cell.angle_gamma   90.00
#
_symmetry.space_group_name_H-M   'P 1'
#
loop_
_entity.id
_entity.type
_entity.pdbx_description
1 polymer ?
#
loop_
_entity_poly.entity_id
_entity_poly.type
_entity_poly.pdbx_seq_one_letter_code
_entity_poly.pdbx_strand_id
1 'polypeptide(L)'
;MNIIEIKKLNFNYNDKQIFKDFNLNIKKSSFTTIIGLNGSGKSTLIRILLGLLDYNGEIKIDGLILNNKNINEIRKKIGVVFENPDNQFVAETVMDDIAFSLENLQTNPLEIKTKVKEIAEYIGISKLLERVPHSLSGGEKQLVALASALVHEPKILILDEALTMVDIKVRKKIYDILEDLHKNKDITIINVTHDMDEVLYGEDIILLDKGNIILKGPKEEVLLEEKVFNKLNLELPFMVSLSIKLKYYGLVDRLIFDMEEMVDEIWK
;
A
#
# COMPACT_ATOMS: atom_id res chain seq x y z
N MET A 1 10.14 -14.59 7.44
CA MET A 1 9.51 -14.11 8.70
C MET A 1 8.33 -13.24 8.35
N ASN A 2 7.20 -13.38 9.07
CA ASN A 2 6.04 -12.53 8.82
C ASN A 2 6.12 -11.27 9.67
N ILE A 3 5.74 -10.13 9.10
CA ILE A 3 5.64 -8.85 9.82
C ILE A 3 4.20 -8.62 10.30
N ILE A 4 3.20 -9.14 9.58
CA ILE A 4 1.80 -9.16 10.00
C ILE A 4 1.32 -10.61 10.02
N GLU A 5 0.71 -11.01 11.13
CA GLU A 5 0.07 -12.30 11.31
C GLU A 5 -1.35 -12.08 11.83
N ILE A 6 -2.34 -12.58 11.10
CA ILE A 6 -3.76 -12.53 11.47
C ILE A 6 -4.26 -13.95 11.60
N LYS A 7 -4.86 -14.27 12.75
CA LYS A 7 -5.41 -15.57 13.04
C LYS A 7 -6.86 -15.47 13.52
N LYS A 8 -7.75 -16.16 12.83
CA LYS A 8 -9.20 -16.27 13.16
C LYS A 8 -9.83 -14.89 13.41
N LEU A 9 -9.52 -13.91 12.55
CA LEU A 9 -10.13 -12.60 12.63
C LEU A 9 -11.62 -12.71 12.31
N ASN A 10 -12.44 -12.21 13.23
CA ASN A 10 -13.88 -12.05 13.08
C ASN A 10 -14.25 -10.59 13.30
N PHE A 11 -15.01 -10.02 12.39
CA PHE A 11 -15.44 -8.63 12.46
C PHE A 11 -16.79 -8.43 11.78
N ASN A 12 -17.67 -7.67 12.44
CA ASN A 12 -18.98 -7.28 11.92
C ASN A 12 -19.16 -5.76 12.05
N TYR A 13 -19.80 -5.14 11.05
CA TYR A 13 -20.45 -3.84 11.21
C TYR A 13 -21.92 -4.10 11.56
N ASN A 14 -22.34 -3.84 12.79
CA ASN A 14 -23.66 -4.23 13.31
C ASN A 14 -23.94 -5.71 12.97
N ASP A 15 -25.00 -5.98 12.20
CA ASP A 15 -25.40 -7.33 11.81
C ASP A 15 -24.69 -7.83 10.54
N LYS A 16 -23.92 -7.00 9.85
CA LYS A 16 -23.21 -7.38 8.61
C LYS A 16 -21.83 -7.91 8.93
N GLN A 17 -21.66 -9.24 8.77
CA GLN A 17 -20.36 -9.87 8.89
C GLN A 17 -19.46 -9.47 7.72
N ILE A 18 -18.26 -8.99 8.04
CA ILE A 18 -17.22 -8.63 7.06
C ILE A 18 -16.14 -9.73 7.03
N PHE A 19 -15.61 -10.11 8.20
CA PHE A 19 -14.64 -11.19 8.31
C PHE A 19 -15.16 -12.31 9.19
N LYS A 20 -14.92 -13.56 8.76
CA LYS A 20 -15.22 -14.78 9.50
C LYS A 20 -14.03 -15.72 9.44
N ASP A 21 -13.44 -16.02 10.60
CA ASP A 21 -12.25 -16.88 10.73
C ASP A 21 -11.13 -16.53 9.72
N PHE A 22 -10.99 -15.23 9.41
CA PHE A 22 -10.06 -14.75 8.41
C PHE A 22 -8.62 -14.89 8.91
N ASN A 23 -7.75 -15.43 8.06
CA ASN A 23 -6.34 -15.63 8.36
C ASN A 23 -5.49 -15.01 7.25
N LEU A 24 -4.45 -14.27 7.64
CA LEU A 24 -3.53 -13.63 6.70
C LEU A 24 -2.15 -13.50 7.31
N ASN A 25 -1.12 -13.77 6.50
CA ASN A 25 0.27 -13.46 6.83
C ASN A 25 0.86 -12.60 5.73
N ILE A 26 1.58 -11.52 6.11
CA ILE A 26 2.36 -10.68 5.20
C ILE A 26 3.83 -10.83 5.59
N LYS A 27 4.69 -11.09 4.61
CA LYS A 27 6.12 -11.28 4.82
C LYS A 27 6.79 -9.93 5.15
N LYS A 28 7.82 -9.95 6.00
CA LYS A 28 8.67 -8.79 6.21
C LYS A 28 9.42 -8.45 4.93
N SER A 29 9.63 -7.16 4.69
CA SER A 29 10.33 -6.64 3.51
C SER A 29 9.77 -7.19 2.20
N SER A 30 8.42 -7.29 2.09
CA SER A 30 7.70 -7.63 0.86
C SER A 30 6.94 -6.43 0.35
N PHE A 31 6.69 -6.41 -0.96
CA PHE A 31 5.72 -5.49 -1.56
C PHE A 31 4.46 -6.30 -1.93
N THR A 32 3.43 -6.20 -1.10
CA THR A 32 2.18 -6.95 -1.25
C THR A 32 1.06 -6.04 -1.72
N THR A 33 0.40 -6.40 -2.83
CA THR A 33 -0.81 -5.71 -3.30
C THR A 33 -2.06 -6.48 -2.86
N ILE A 34 -2.94 -5.83 -2.11
CA ILE A 34 -4.26 -6.35 -1.73
C ILE A 34 -5.29 -5.75 -2.68
N ILE A 35 -5.84 -6.57 -3.55
CA ILE A 35 -6.80 -6.15 -4.56
C ILE A 35 -8.17 -6.76 -4.33
N GLY A 36 -9.22 -6.08 -4.77
CA GLY A 36 -10.60 -6.56 -4.72
C GLY A 36 -11.59 -5.44 -4.98
N LEU A 37 -12.81 -5.81 -5.31
CA LEU A 37 -13.90 -4.86 -5.57
C LEU A 37 -14.25 -4.02 -4.32
N ASN A 38 -14.99 -2.94 -4.55
CA ASN A 38 -15.53 -2.14 -3.46
C ASN A 38 -16.43 -3.00 -2.57
N GLY A 39 -16.25 -2.87 -1.24
CA GLY A 39 -16.96 -3.69 -0.25
C GLY A 39 -16.36 -5.08 -0.02
N SER A 40 -15.21 -5.44 -0.60
CA SER A 40 -14.54 -6.72 -0.33
C SER A 40 -13.93 -6.83 1.07
N GLY A 41 -13.78 -5.70 1.80
CA GLY A 41 -13.24 -5.66 3.16
C GLY A 41 -11.86 -5.01 3.28
N LYS A 42 -11.25 -4.53 2.21
CA LYS A 42 -9.89 -3.95 2.17
C LYS A 42 -9.67 -2.85 3.21
N SER A 43 -10.41 -1.75 3.12
CA SER A 43 -10.25 -0.62 4.06
C SER A 43 -10.67 -0.99 5.49
N THR A 44 -11.59 -1.95 5.66
CA THR A 44 -11.92 -2.49 6.98
C THR A 44 -10.71 -3.21 7.59
N LEU A 45 -10.02 -4.03 6.79
CA LEU A 45 -8.79 -4.70 7.22
C LEU A 45 -7.73 -3.69 7.67
N ILE A 46 -7.51 -2.63 6.87
CA ILE A 46 -6.54 -1.58 7.22
C ILE A 46 -6.94 -0.88 8.52
N ARG A 47 -8.20 -0.49 8.68
CA ARG A 47 -8.68 0.14 9.92
C ARG A 47 -8.49 -0.76 11.15
N ILE A 48 -8.68 -2.06 11.02
CA ILE A 48 -8.42 -3.02 12.10
C ILE A 48 -6.91 -3.06 12.41
N LEU A 49 -6.03 -3.14 11.39
CA LEU A 49 -4.57 -3.15 11.58
C LEU A 49 -4.06 -1.87 12.26
N LEU A 50 -4.71 -0.74 12.04
CA LEU A 50 -4.41 0.54 12.70
C LEU A 50 -5.00 0.64 14.12
N GLY A 51 -5.75 -0.37 14.57
CA GLY A 51 -6.44 -0.36 15.87
C GLY A 51 -7.52 0.70 15.95
N LEU A 52 -8.21 0.98 14.85
CA LEU A 52 -9.34 1.91 14.77
C LEU A 52 -10.69 1.20 14.93
N LEU A 53 -10.70 -0.12 14.87
CA LEU A 53 -11.89 -0.96 15.00
C LEU A 53 -11.57 -2.13 15.94
N ASP A 54 -12.49 -2.41 16.86
CA ASP A 54 -12.42 -3.59 17.71
C ASP A 54 -12.71 -4.86 16.90
N TYR A 55 -12.06 -5.95 17.25
CA TYR A 55 -12.16 -7.21 16.53
C TYR A 55 -12.05 -8.41 17.47
N ASN A 56 -12.44 -9.60 17.00
CA ASN A 56 -12.19 -10.87 17.66
C ASN A 56 -11.14 -11.67 16.87
N GLY A 57 -10.23 -12.34 17.56
CA GLY A 57 -9.13 -13.08 16.97
C GLY A 57 -7.77 -12.63 17.49
N GLU A 58 -6.69 -13.04 16.83
CA GLU A 58 -5.33 -12.63 17.16
C GLU A 58 -4.67 -11.93 15.98
N ILE A 59 -4.11 -10.74 16.22
CA ILE A 59 -3.30 -10.01 15.24
C ILE A 59 -1.96 -9.68 15.87
N LYS A 60 -0.88 -10.00 15.16
CA LYS A 60 0.48 -9.59 15.51
C LYS A 60 1.06 -8.71 14.41
N ILE A 61 1.72 -7.63 14.81
CA ILE A 61 2.42 -6.70 13.93
C ILE A 61 3.85 -6.54 14.45
N ASP A 62 4.83 -6.91 13.64
CA ASP A 62 6.25 -6.95 14.01
C ASP A 62 6.47 -7.62 15.39
N GLY A 63 5.82 -8.77 15.59
CA GLY A 63 5.89 -9.57 16.81
C GLY A 63 5.05 -9.08 17.99
N LEU A 64 4.45 -7.88 17.93
CA LEU A 64 3.60 -7.33 18.98
C LEU A 64 2.13 -7.68 18.75
N ILE A 65 1.45 -8.16 19.79
CA ILE A 65 0.00 -8.38 19.74
C ILE A 65 -0.71 -7.02 19.65
N LEU A 66 -1.59 -6.87 18.66
CA LEU A 66 -2.42 -5.67 18.50
C LEU A 66 -3.49 -5.63 19.59
N ASN A 67 -3.30 -4.74 20.54
CA ASN A 67 -4.20 -4.47 21.67
C ASN A 67 -3.92 -3.09 22.24
N ASN A 68 -4.76 -2.64 23.19
CA ASN A 68 -4.65 -1.31 23.78
C ASN A 68 -3.31 -1.03 24.49
N LYS A 69 -2.57 -2.07 24.91
CA LYS A 69 -1.25 -1.87 25.57
C LYS A 69 -0.15 -1.59 24.54
N ASN A 70 -0.23 -2.20 23.37
CA ASN A 70 0.83 -2.16 22.37
C ASN A 70 0.51 -1.21 21.20
N ILE A 71 -0.70 -0.66 21.11
CA ILE A 71 -1.16 0.11 19.96
C ILE A 71 -0.25 1.30 19.61
N ASN A 72 0.24 2.02 20.62
CA ASN A 72 1.13 3.16 20.39
C ASN A 72 2.49 2.72 19.80
N GLU A 73 3.05 1.61 20.27
CA GLU A 73 4.29 1.06 19.72
C GLU A 73 4.10 0.48 18.31
N ILE A 74 2.92 -0.06 18.03
CA ILE A 74 2.57 -0.56 16.70
C ILE A 74 2.42 0.61 15.72
N ARG A 75 1.72 1.68 16.11
CA ARG A 75 1.52 2.87 15.26
C ARG A 75 2.83 3.56 14.89
N LYS A 76 3.85 3.54 15.75
CA LYS A 76 5.21 4.03 15.44
C LYS A 76 5.88 3.27 14.30
N LYS A 77 5.44 2.03 14.05
CA LYS A 77 6.02 1.16 13.01
C LYS A 77 5.28 1.22 11.69
N ILE A 78 4.15 1.94 11.63
CA ILE A 78 3.27 1.97 10.46
C ILE A 78 3.15 3.41 9.97
N GLY A 79 3.48 3.63 8.69
CA GLY A 79 3.08 4.81 7.94
C GLY A 79 1.85 4.49 7.11
N VAL A 80 0.92 5.42 7.00
CA VAL A 80 -0.31 5.23 6.20
C VAL A 80 -0.56 6.42 5.30
N VAL A 81 -0.93 6.14 4.07
CA VAL A 81 -1.40 7.12 3.09
C VAL A 81 -2.80 6.70 2.66
N PHE A 82 -3.78 7.57 2.83
CA PHE A 82 -5.17 7.31 2.45
C PHE A 82 -5.52 7.88 1.08
N GLU A 83 -6.65 7.43 0.51
CA GLU A 83 -7.18 7.86 -0.78
C GLU A 83 -7.33 9.40 -0.87
N ASN A 84 -7.90 10.03 0.16
CA ASN A 84 -8.08 11.48 0.19
C ASN A 84 -7.09 12.14 1.16
N PRO A 85 -6.00 12.75 0.66
CA PRO A 85 -4.99 13.40 1.49
C PRO A 85 -5.52 14.64 2.25
N ASP A 86 -6.58 15.31 1.78
CA ASP A 86 -7.16 16.44 2.48
C ASP A 86 -7.68 16.09 3.89
N ASN A 87 -8.06 14.84 4.09
CA ASN A 87 -8.49 14.34 5.40
C ASN A 87 -7.32 14.04 6.36
N GLN A 88 -6.09 14.10 5.87
CA GLN A 88 -4.89 13.82 6.66
C GLN A 88 -4.20 15.10 7.14
N PHE A 89 -4.35 16.21 6.42
CA PHE A 89 -3.69 17.47 6.75
C PHE A 89 -4.30 18.15 7.98
N VAL A 90 -3.45 18.51 8.91
CA VAL A 90 -3.84 19.13 10.19
C VAL A 90 -3.14 20.45 10.47
N ALA A 91 -2.09 20.79 9.72
CA ALA A 91 -1.24 21.96 9.94
C ALA A 91 -1.44 23.05 8.85
N GLU A 92 -0.93 24.25 9.15
CA GLU A 92 -1.03 25.41 8.24
C GLU A 92 -0.03 25.35 7.10
N THR A 93 1.15 24.73 7.31
CA THR A 93 2.19 24.56 6.28
C THR A 93 2.50 23.08 6.06
N VAL A 94 3.01 22.75 4.87
CA VAL A 94 3.50 21.41 4.55
C VAL A 94 4.61 20.99 5.51
N MET A 95 5.49 21.90 5.89
CA MET A 95 6.57 21.61 6.84
C MET A 95 6.03 21.18 8.19
N ASP A 96 5.07 21.91 8.71
CA ASP A 96 4.46 21.61 10.01
C ASP A 96 3.63 20.31 9.96
N ASP A 97 2.95 20.05 8.84
CA ASP A 97 2.18 18.82 8.66
C ASP A 97 3.07 17.57 8.66
N ILE A 98 4.21 17.62 7.96
CA ILE A 98 5.20 16.53 8.01
C ILE A 98 5.80 16.42 9.42
N ALA A 99 6.11 17.55 10.08
CA ALA A 99 6.67 17.59 11.43
C ALA A 99 5.72 16.98 12.47
N PHE A 100 4.41 17.13 12.29
CA PHE A 100 3.38 16.67 13.23
C PHE A 100 3.52 15.17 13.58
N SER A 101 3.91 14.34 12.60
CA SER A 101 4.17 12.91 12.85
C SER A 101 5.31 12.68 13.84
N LEU A 102 6.38 13.47 13.75
CA LEU A 102 7.54 13.39 14.64
C LEU A 102 7.25 13.99 16.03
N GLU A 103 6.46 15.05 16.09
CA GLU A 103 6.03 15.68 17.35
C GLU A 103 5.18 14.71 18.19
N ASN A 104 4.25 14.00 17.54
CA ASN A 104 3.45 12.97 18.19
C ASN A 104 4.31 11.82 18.75
N LEU A 105 5.47 11.57 18.16
CA LEU A 105 6.44 10.57 18.62
C LEU A 105 7.41 11.12 19.67
N GLN A 106 7.25 12.40 20.08
CA GLN A 106 8.12 13.09 21.03
C GLN A 106 9.59 13.13 20.57
N THR A 107 9.82 13.25 19.25
CA THR A 107 11.16 13.41 18.67
C THR A 107 11.78 14.73 19.14
N ASN A 108 13.10 14.74 19.32
CA ASN A 108 13.81 15.94 19.72
C ASN A 108 13.56 17.10 18.73
N PRO A 109 13.10 18.27 19.16
CA PRO A 109 12.79 19.41 18.29
C PRO A 109 13.94 19.81 17.35
N LEU A 110 15.20 19.64 17.77
CA LEU A 110 16.37 19.95 16.95
C LEU A 110 16.52 18.99 15.74
N GLU A 111 16.03 17.77 15.86
CA GLU A 111 16.09 16.75 14.81
C GLU A 111 14.90 16.86 13.84
N ILE A 112 13.74 17.33 14.30
CA ILE A 112 12.50 17.40 13.49
C ILE A 112 12.75 18.17 12.21
N LYS A 113 13.29 19.38 12.31
CA LYS A 113 13.54 20.24 11.13
C LYS A 113 14.49 19.59 10.11
N THR A 114 15.47 18.84 10.58
CA THR A 114 16.43 18.14 9.73
C THR A 114 15.72 16.97 9.02
N LYS A 115 15.02 16.12 9.76
CA LYS A 115 14.29 14.97 9.21
C LYS A 115 13.21 15.40 8.19
N VAL A 116 12.50 16.50 8.46
CA VAL A 116 11.49 17.04 7.52
C VAL A 116 12.16 17.48 6.22
N LYS A 117 13.31 18.15 6.27
CA LYS A 117 14.04 18.55 5.06
C LYS A 117 14.57 17.36 4.29
N GLU A 118 15.15 16.38 4.97
CA GLU A 118 15.67 15.15 4.35
C GLU A 118 14.58 14.36 3.63
N ILE A 119 13.43 14.15 4.26
CA ILE A 119 12.32 13.44 3.60
C ILE A 119 11.71 14.27 2.46
N ALA A 120 11.62 15.60 2.59
CA ALA A 120 11.13 16.47 1.53
C ALA A 120 12.07 16.48 0.32
N GLU A 121 13.37 16.42 0.52
CA GLU A 121 14.38 16.30 -0.54
C GLU A 121 14.27 14.91 -1.21
N TYR A 122 14.22 13.84 -0.43
CA TYR A 122 14.08 12.47 -0.93
C TYR A 122 12.84 12.28 -1.82
N ILE A 123 11.69 12.83 -1.41
CA ILE A 123 10.45 12.76 -2.18
C ILE A 123 10.42 13.80 -3.30
N GLY A 124 11.27 14.82 -3.24
CA GLY A 124 11.36 15.92 -4.22
C GLY A 124 10.21 16.93 -4.09
N ILE A 125 9.89 17.31 -2.86
CA ILE A 125 8.85 18.30 -2.50
C ILE A 125 9.40 19.49 -1.69
N SER A 126 10.73 19.68 -1.64
CA SER A 126 11.37 20.75 -0.84
C SER A 126 10.82 22.15 -1.11
N LYS A 127 10.38 22.41 -2.35
CA LYS A 127 9.78 23.70 -2.76
C LYS A 127 8.35 23.92 -2.22
N LEU A 128 7.73 22.88 -1.66
CA LEU A 128 6.37 22.93 -1.16
C LEU A 128 6.31 23.19 0.35
N LEU A 129 7.44 23.10 1.08
CA LEU A 129 7.47 23.12 2.54
C LEU A 129 6.77 24.34 3.18
N GLU A 130 6.91 25.51 2.57
CA GLU A 130 6.31 26.76 3.07
C GLU A 130 4.89 27.01 2.53
N ARG A 131 4.34 26.07 1.73
CA ARG A 131 3.00 26.23 1.15
C ARG A 131 1.94 25.70 2.10
N VAL A 132 0.73 26.23 1.94
CA VAL A 132 -0.49 25.71 2.62
C VAL A 132 -0.92 24.42 1.94
N PRO A 133 -1.12 23.30 2.66
CA PRO A 133 -1.48 22.00 2.07
C PRO A 133 -2.69 22.04 1.13
N HIS A 134 -3.74 22.76 1.52
CA HIS A 134 -4.97 22.86 0.70
C HIS A 134 -4.78 23.61 -0.64
N SER A 135 -3.69 24.36 -0.81
CA SER A 135 -3.36 25.07 -2.06
C SER A 135 -2.66 24.20 -3.10
N LEU A 136 -2.31 22.97 -2.74
CA LEU A 136 -1.57 22.04 -3.58
C LEU A 136 -2.49 21.31 -4.57
N SER A 137 -1.92 20.88 -5.70
CA SER A 137 -2.60 19.93 -6.60
C SER A 137 -2.77 18.56 -5.92
N GLY A 138 -3.70 17.72 -6.43
CA GLY A 138 -3.94 16.39 -5.86
C GLY A 138 -2.68 15.52 -5.79
N GLY A 139 -1.86 15.54 -6.85
CA GLY A 139 -0.61 14.80 -6.86
C GLY A 139 0.43 15.35 -5.87
N GLU A 140 0.55 16.67 -5.72
CA GLU A 140 1.43 17.27 -4.70
C GLU A 140 0.96 16.92 -3.29
N LYS A 141 -0.35 16.96 -3.03
CA LYS A 141 -0.94 16.54 -1.75
C LYS A 141 -0.58 15.10 -1.42
N GLN A 142 -0.64 14.20 -2.41
CA GLN A 142 -0.32 12.79 -2.20
C GLN A 142 1.17 12.58 -1.88
N LEU A 143 2.06 13.34 -2.54
CA LEU A 143 3.50 13.32 -2.22
C LEU A 143 3.76 13.85 -0.80
N VAL A 144 3.04 14.89 -0.35
CA VAL A 144 3.14 15.39 1.03
C VAL A 144 2.63 14.35 2.03
N ALA A 145 1.48 13.72 1.77
CA ALA A 145 0.95 12.65 2.63
C ALA A 145 1.94 11.46 2.73
N LEU A 146 2.60 11.12 1.61
CA LEU A 146 3.66 10.11 1.61
C LEU A 146 4.87 10.55 2.47
N ALA A 147 5.27 11.82 2.40
CA ALA A 147 6.35 12.36 3.24
C ALA A 147 5.98 12.28 4.74
N SER A 148 4.76 12.69 5.11
CA SER A 148 4.26 12.63 6.49
C SER A 148 4.18 11.18 7.02
N ALA A 149 3.88 10.21 6.12
CA ALA A 149 3.86 8.79 6.47
C ALA A 149 5.26 8.16 6.60
N LEU A 150 6.29 8.73 5.98
CA LEU A 150 7.64 8.18 5.94
C LEU A 150 8.65 8.87 6.87
N VAL A 151 8.38 10.11 7.31
CA VAL A 151 9.34 10.93 8.07
C VAL A 151 9.79 10.29 9.39
N HIS A 152 8.99 9.41 9.97
CA HIS A 152 9.32 8.67 11.19
C HIS A 152 9.93 7.28 10.92
N GLU A 153 10.31 6.99 9.68
CA GLU A 153 11.01 5.76 9.27
C GLU A 153 10.24 4.47 9.66
N PRO A 154 9.00 4.31 9.19
CA PRO A 154 8.18 3.16 9.56
C PRO A 154 8.75 1.86 8.98
N LYS A 155 8.45 0.72 9.61
CA LYS A 155 8.76 -0.61 9.08
C LYS A 155 7.74 -1.10 8.05
N ILE A 156 6.53 -0.55 8.10
CA ILE A 156 5.39 -0.90 7.26
C ILE A 156 4.82 0.39 6.69
N LEU A 157 4.69 0.45 5.37
CA LEU A 157 3.96 1.52 4.68
C LEU A 157 2.68 0.93 4.09
N ILE A 158 1.54 1.49 4.45
CA ILE A 158 0.24 1.12 3.92
C ILE A 158 -0.27 2.24 3.02
N LEU A 159 -0.67 1.90 1.80
CA LEU A 159 -1.34 2.76 0.86
C LEU A 159 -2.78 2.27 0.72
N ASP A 160 -3.77 3.02 1.24
CA ASP A 160 -5.19 2.63 1.16
C ASP A 160 -5.86 3.42 0.04
N GLU A 161 -5.92 2.85 -1.16
CA GLU A 161 -6.44 3.45 -2.40
C GLU A 161 -5.78 4.80 -2.74
N ALA A 162 -4.55 4.98 -2.29
CA ALA A 162 -3.85 6.26 -2.26
C ALA A 162 -3.52 6.83 -3.65
N LEU A 163 -3.52 6.02 -4.71
CA LEU A 163 -3.07 6.45 -6.04
C LEU A 163 -4.19 6.58 -7.07
N THR A 164 -5.44 6.32 -6.68
CA THR A 164 -6.60 6.32 -7.59
C THR A 164 -6.88 7.69 -8.24
N MET A 165 -6.62 8.78 -7.51
CA MET A 165 -6.89 10.15 -7.99
C MET A 165 -5.63 10.90 -8.43
N VAL A 166 -4.51 10.19 -8.61
CA VAL A 166 -3.21 10.78 -8.95
C VAL A 166 -2.95 10.64 -10.45
N ASP A 167 -2.48 11.72 -11.09
CA ASP A 167 -2.08 11.67 -12.49
C ASP A 167 -0.92 10.70 -12.75
N ILE A 168 -0.83 10.20 -13.99
CA ILE A 168 0.11 9.13 -14.38
C ILE A 168 1.57 9.48 -14.05
N LYS A 169 1.98 10.76 -14.20
CA LYS A 169 3.38 11.16 -13.96
C LYS A 169 3.73 11.12 -12.47
N VAL A 170 2.83 11.63 -11.62
CA VAL A 170 3.03 11.60 -10.16
C VAL A 170 2.88 10.17 -9.65
N ARG A 171 1.94 9.38 -10.19
CA ARG A 171 1.79 7.95 -9.87
C ARG A 171 3.09 7.19 -10.14
N LYS A 172 3.69 7.36 -11.31
CA LYS A 172 4.99 6.75 -11.64
C LYS A 172 6.07 7.18 -10.64
N LYS A 173 6.19 8.47 -10.35
CA LYS A 173 7.15 8.97 -9.35
C LYS A 173 6.96 8.33 -7.97
N ILE A 174 5.71 8.16 -7.52
CA ILE A 174 5.43 7.49 -6.25
C ILE A 174 5.88 6.03 -6.31
N TYR A 175 5.59 5.31 -7.39
CA TYR A 175 6.05 3.91 -7.53
C TYR A 175 7.57 3.80 -7.57
N ASP A 176 8.28 4.70 -8.24
CA ASP A 176 9.75 4.74 -8.22
C ASP A 176 10.28 4.91 -6.78
N ILE A 177 9.65 5.76 -5.97
CA ILE A 177 9.96 5.92 -4.53
C ILE A 177 9.65 4.63 -3.75
N LEU A 178 8.48 4.01 -3.98
CA LEU A 178 8.09 2.78 -3.29
C LEU A 178 9.05 1.63 -3.61
N GLU A 179 9.48 1.52 -4.85
CA GLU A 179 10.45 0.52 -5.28
C GLU A 179 11.82 0.73 -4.61
N ASP A 180 12.29 1.98 -4.51
CA ASP A 180 13.52 2.31 -3.78
C ASP A 180 13.40 1.98 -2.28
N LEU A 181 12.28 2.34 -1.65
CA LEU A 181 12.01 2.00 -0.25
C LEU A 181 11.99 0.50 0.00
N HIS A 182 11.39 -0.25 -0.91
CA HIS A 182 11.32 -1.71 -0.82
C HIS A 182 12.69 -2.37 -1.00
N LYS A 183 13.42 -2.01 -2.08
CA LYS A 183 14.70 -2.64 -2.44
C LYS A 183 15.86 -2.23 -1.54
N ASN A 184 15.91 -0.97 -1.10
CA ASN A 184 17.09 -0.39 -0.47
C ASN A 184 16.89 -0.08 1.03
N LYS A 185 15.66 -0.04 1.54
CA LYS A 185 15.38 0.30 2.95
C LYS A 185 14.62 -0.76 3.73
N ASP A 186 14.43 -1.95 3.17
CA ASP A 186 13.74 -3.09 3.82
C ASP A 186 12.33 -2.77 4.36
N ILE A 187 11.65 -1.75 3.81
CA ILE A 187 10.29 -1.39 4.22
C ILE A 187 9.32 -2.41 3.63
N THR A 188 8.41 -2.89 4.45
CA THR A 188 7.28 -3.69 3.96
C THR A 188 6.22 -2.76 3.41
N ILE A 189 5.82 -2.96 2.15
CA ILE A 189 4.80 -2.15 1.49
C ILE A 189 3.52 -2.97 1.34
N ILE A 190 2.40 -2.38 1.73
CA ILE A 190 1.06 -2.94 1.54
C ILE A 190 0.27 -1.93 0.72
N ASN A 191 0.11 -2.22 -0.57
CA ASN A 191 -0.72 -1.42 -1.46
C ASN A 191 -2.12 -2.00 -1.54
N VAL A 192 -3.11 -1.25 -1.11
CA VAL A 192 -4.53 -1.64 -1.16
C VAL A 192 -5.19 -0.86 -2.27
N THR A 193 -5.74 -1.56 -3.26
CA THR A 193 -6.31 -0.91 -4.43
C THR A 193 -7.46 -1.71 -5.04
N HIS A 194 -8.25 -1.07 -5.88
CA HIS A 194 -9.16 -1.73 -6.82
C HIS A 194 -8.71 -1.55 -8.29
N ASP A 195 -7.63 -0.79 -8.52
CA ASP A 195 -7.02 -0.57 -9.84
C ASP A 195 -6.10 -1.74 -10.18
N MET A 196 -6.45 -2.48 -11.24
CA MET A 196 -5.69 -3.65 -11.67
C MET A 196 -4.31 -3.31 -12.23
N ASP A 197 -4.07 -2.10 -12.73
CA ASP A 197 -2.73 -1.71 -13.21
C ASP A 197 -1.73 -1.60 -12.05
N GLU A 198 -2.20 -1.37 -10.83
CA GLU A 198 -1.35 -1.28 -9.65
C GLU A 198 -0.77 -2.63 -9.20
N VAL A 199 -1.35 -3.76 -9.64
CA VAL A 199 -0.82 -5.09 -9.29
C VAL A 199 0.55 -5.37 -9.91
N LEU A 200 0.91 -4.61 -10.94
CA LEU A 200 2.19 -4.80 -11.65
C LEU A 200 3.40 -4.44 -10.79
N TYR A 201 3.23 -3.56 -9.81
CA TYR A 201 4.32 -3.06 -8.95
C TYR A 201 4.62 -3.95 -7.74
N GLY A 202 3.63 -4.70 -7.24
CA GLY A 202 3.82 -5.62 -6.12
C GLY A 202 4.53 -6.91 -6.52
N GLU A 203 5.09 -7.61 -5.54
CA GLU A 203 5.66 -8.96 -5.71
C GLU A 203 4.62 -10.05 -5.41
N ASP A 204 3.89 -9.88 -4.31
CA ASP A 204 2.83 -10.76 -3.86
C ASP A 204 1.46 -10.10 -4.06
N ILE A 205 0.47 -10.84 -4.52
CA ILE A 205 -0.91 -10.39 -4.66
C ILE A 205 -1.82 -11.15 -3.69
N ILE A 206 -2.76 -10.43 -3.10
CA ILE A 206 -3.86 -10.98 -2.31
C ILE A 206 -5.17 -10.49 -2.93
N LEU A 207 -5.92 -11.38 -3.55
CA LEU A 207 -7.25 -11.08 -4.08
C LEU A 207 -8.30 -11.34 -3.00
N LEU A 208 -8.97 -10.26 -2.59
CA LEU A 208 -9.98 -10.27 -1.54
C LEU A 208 -11.39 -10.08 -2.13
N ASP A 209 -12.31 -10.96 -1.79
CA ASP A 209 -13.73 -10.80 -2.08
C ASP A 209 -14.59 -11.17 -0.87
N LYS A 210 -15.52 -10.29 -0.51
CA LYS A 210 -16.49 -10.49 0.59
C LYS A 210 -15.86 -11.04 1.88
N GLY A 211 -14.72 -10.47 2.28
CA GLY A 211 -14.00 -10.85 3.48
C GLY A 211 -13.22 -12.16 3.40
N ASN A 212 -13.08 -12.75 2.21
CA ASN A 212 -12.33 -13.99 2.00
C ASN A 212 -11.15 -13.75 1.06
N ILE A 213 -10.04 -14.43 1.30
CA ILE A 213 -8.93 -14.51 0.36
C ILE A 213 -9.30 -15.53 -0.72
N ILE A 214 -9.42 -15.08 -1.95
CA ILE A 214 -9.73 -15.92 -3.12
C ILE A 214 -8.46 -16.46 -3.75
N LEU A 215 -7.45 -15.60 -3.91
CA LEU A 215 -6.12 -15.96 -4.41
C LEU A 215 -5.06 -15.25 -3.55
N LYS A 216 -3.92 -15.91 -3.39
CA LYS A 216 -2.76 -15.33 -2.71
C LYS A 216 -1.49 -16.02 -3.20
N GLY A 217 -0.49 -15.24 -3.54
CA GLY A 217 0.83 -15.74 -3.96
C GLY A 217 1.64 -14.71 -4.74
N PRO A 218 2.76 -15.14 -5.33
CA PRO A 218 3.53 -14.33 -6.26
C PRO A 218 2.65 -13.83 -7.41
N LYS A 219 2.89 -12.60 -7.86
CA LYS A 219 2.06 -11.97 -8.90
C LYS A 219 2.02 -12.80 -10.19
N GLU A 220 3.12 -13.42 -10.56
CA GLU A 220 3.24 -14.26 -11.75
C GLU A 220 2.30 -15.47 -11.71
N GLU A 221 2.09 -16.06 -10.53
CA GLU A 221 1.19 -17.18 -10.33
C GLU A 221 -0.26 -16.74 -10.27
N VAL A 222 -0.53 -15.71 -9.47
CA VAL A 222 -1.90 -15.21 -9.23
C VAL A 222 -2.51 -14.65 -10.51
N LEU A 223 -1.74 -13.90 -11.33
CA LEU A 223 -2.25 -13.29 -12.56
C LEU A 223 -2.50 -14.30 -13.69
N LEU A 224 -2.03 -15.55 -13.59
CA LEU A 224 -2.40 -16.63 -14.52
C LEU A 224 -3.83 -17.16 -14.29
N GLU A 225 -4.43 -16.89 -13.14
CA GLU A 225 -5.78 -17.34 -12.78
C GLU A 225 -6.88 -16.47 -13.43
N GLU A 226 -6.76 -16.17 -14.73
CA GLU A 226 -7.65 -15.30 -15.52
C GLU A 226 -9.14 -15.58 -15.29
N LYS A 227 -9.52 -16.87 -15.18
CA LYS A 227 -10.92 -17.29 -14.94
C LYS A 227 -11.47 -16.76 -13.63
N VAL A 228 -10.64 -16.60 -12.59
CA VAL A 228 -11.05 -16.11 -11.28
C VAL A 228 -11.29 -14.60 -11.36
N PHE A 229 -10.39 -13.87 -12.00
CA PHE A 229 -10.55 -12.43 -12.22
C PHE A 229 -11.80 -12.12 -13.04
N ASN A 230 -12.03 -12.85 -14.14
CA ASN A 230 -13.22 -12.68 -14.98
C ASN A 230 -14.53 -12.95 -14.21
N LYS A 231 -14.57 -13.95 -13.31
CA LYS A 231 -15.76 -14.20 -12.46
C LYS A 231 -16.07 -13.06 -11.50
N LEU A 232 -15.07 -12.29 -11.11
CA LEU A 232 -15.18 -11.14 -10.24
C LEU A 232 -15.33 -9.82 -11.00
N ASN A 233 -15.45 -9.87 -12.35
CA ASN A 233 -15.46 -8.69 -13.23
C ASN A 233 -14.24 -7.77 -12.99
N LEU A 234 -13.08 -8.36 -12.74
CA LEU A 234 -11.79 -7.68 -12.67
C LEU A 234 -11.04 -7.95 -13.99
N GLU A 235 -10.83 -6.89 -14.76
CA GLU A 235 -10.07 -6.99 -16.01
C GLU A 235 -8.57 -6.98 -15.71
N LEU A 236 -7.84 -7.99 -16.21
CA LEU A 236 -6.39 -8.03 -16.09
C LEU A 236 -5.74 -6.87 -16.85
N PRO A 237 -4.61 -6.33 -16.39
CA PRO A 237 -3.84 -5.34 -17.11
C PRO A 237 -3.55 -5.79 -18.55
N PHE A 238 -3.53 -4.83 -19.48
CA PHE A 238 -3.34 -5.13 -20.89
C PHE A 238 -2.11 -6.03 -21.17
N MET A 239 -0.96 -5.69 -20.58
CA MET A 239 0.27 -6.45 -20.77
C MET A 239 0.18 -7.89 -20.24
N VAL A 240 -0.53 -8.10 -19.13
CA VAL A 240 -0.78 -9.45 -18.58
C VAL A 240 -1.64 -10.25 -19.53
N SER A 241 -2.76 -9.67 -19.99
CA SER A 241 -3.68 -10.33 -20.94
C SER A 241 -2.99 -10.65 -22.27
N LEU A 242 -2.16 -9.73 -22.78
CA LEU A 242 -1.35 -9.95 -23.98
C LEU A 242 -0.36 -11.09 -23.78
N SER A 243 0.38 -11.04 -22.67
CA SER A 243 1.40 -12.03 -22.33
C SER A 243 0.82 -13.44 -22.19
N ILE A 244 -0.34 -13.58 -21.52
CA ILE A 244 -1.06 -14.87 -21.41
C ILE A 244 -1.41 -15.43 -22.80
N LYS A 245 -1.92 -14.58 -23.70
CA LYS A 245 -2.24 -15.00 -25.08
C LYS A 245 -1.01 -15.41 -25.87
N LEU A 246 0.07 -14.62 -25.82
CA LEU A 246 1.32 -14.95 -26.50
C LEU A 246 1.95 -16.25 -25.96
N LYS A 247 1.88 -16.47 -24.65
CA LYS A 247 2.31 -17.72 -24.02
C LYS A 247 1.47 -18.91 -24.50
N TYR A 248 0.15 -18.74 -24.65
CA TYR A 248 -0.72 -19.78 -25.18
C TYR A 248 -0.33 -20.19 -26.61
N TYR A 249 0.13 -19.24 -27.45
CA TYR A 249 0.62 -19.52 -28.80
C TYR A 249 2.09 -19.93 -28.86
N GLY A 250 2.77 -20.06 -27.72
CA GLY A 250 4.18 -20.47 -27.65
C GLY A 250 5.17 -19.40 -28.15
N LEU A 251 4.77 -18.13 -28.15
CA LEU A 251 5.60 -17.01 -28.57
C LEU A 251 6.44 -16.42 -27.42
N VAL A 252 6.05 -16.67 -26.19
CA VAL A 252 6.80 -16.33 -24.97
C VAL A 252 6.63 -17.46 -23.94
N ASP A 253 7.62 -17.66 -23.06
CA ASP A 253 7.61 -18.74 -22.07
C ASP A 253 7.09 -18.32 -20.69
N ARG A 254 7.08 -17.02 -20.41
CA ARG A 254 6.73 -16.43 -19.10
C ARG A 254 5.78 -15.24 -19.26
N LEU A 255 5.22 -14.76 -18.14
CA LEU A 255 4.53 -13.48 -18.14
C LEU A 255 5.55 -12.33 -18.26
N ILE A 256 5.24 -11.38 -19.13
CA ILE A 256 6.01 -10.16 -19.36
C ILE A 256 5.06 -8.99 -19.06
N PHE A 257 5.51 -8.09 -18.21
CA PHE A 257 4.67 -7.00 -17.66
C PHE A 257 4.96 -5.65 -18.32
N ASP A 258 6.07 -5.55 -19.05
CA ASP A 258 6.53 -4.34 -19.73
C ASP A 258 6.52 -4.50 -21.26
N MET A 259 6.18 -3.41 -21.97
CA MET A 259 6.06 -3.43 -23.43
C MET A 259 7.44 -3.52 -24.12
N GLU A 260 8.45 -2.82 -23.60
CA GLU A 260 9.80 -2.84 -24.21
C GLU A 260 10.41 -4.23 -24.04
N GLU A 261 10.27 -4.82 -22.85
CA GLU A 261 10.69 -6.20 -22.59
C GLU A 261 9.96 -7.20 -23.52
N MET A 262 8.65 -6.98 -23.75
CA MET A 262 7.87 -7.83 -24.66
C MET A 262 8.37 -7.76 -26.09
N VAL A 263 8.66 -6.56 -26.59
CA VAL A 263 9.23 -6.35 -27.93
C VAL A 263 10.58 -7.04 -28.06
N ASP A 264 11.45 -6.87 -27.09
CA ASP A 264 12.79 -7.50 -27.07
C ASP A 264 12.72 -9.03 -27.06
N GLU A 265 11.71 -9.60 -26.38
CA GLU A 265 11.53 -11.06 -26.31
C GLU A 265 11.03 -11.65 -27.64
N ILE A 266 10.12 -10.94 -28.34
CA ILE A 266 9.52 -11.43 -29.59
C ILE A 266 10.45 -11.23 -30.79
N TRP A 267 11.29 -10.19 -30.80
CA TRP A 267 12.17 -9.83 -31.92
C TRP A 267 13.62 -10.33 -31.75
N LYS A 268 13.87 -11.23 -30.82
CA LYS A 268 15.14 -12.00 -30.76
C LYS A 268 15.19 -13.03 -31.85
#